data_2da25026569d57f7c37f02089abddc63
#
_entry.id   2da25026569d57f7c37f02089abddc63
#
_cell.length_a   1.000
_cell.length_b   1.000
_cell.length_c   1.000
_cell.angle_alpha   90.00
_cell.angle_beta   90.00
_cell.angle_gamma   90.00
#
_symmetry.space_group_name_H-M   'P 1'
#
loop_
_entity.id
_entity.type
_entity.pdbx_description
1 polymer ?
#
loop_
_entity_poly.entity_id
_entity_poly.type
_entity_poly.pdbx_seq_one_letter_code
_entity_poly.pdbx_strand_id
1 'polypeptide(L)'
;PETREILRRLNATILSNPDADPFYGAPTVVVVLSDSDRFTYVEDGSLVMGNLMNAAHALGLGSCWIHRAKQTFELPVGKELLKKWGLPENLIGIGNCILGFEAEVPAEKPRKEGRIIKID
;
A
#
# COMPACT_ATOMS: atom_id res chain seq x y z
N PRO A 1 -13.16 0.75 -11.06
CA PRO A 1 -13.31 2.21 -10.90
C PRO A 1 -13.99 2.58 -9.58
N GLU A 2 -15.15 2.01 -9.27
CA GLU A 2 -15.94 2.34 -8.05
C GLU A 2 -15.16 2.03 -6.76
N THR A 3 -14.59 0.84 -6.63
CA THR A 3 -13.82 0.42 -5.45
C THR A 3 -12.60 1.32 -5.22
N ARG A 4 -11.88 1.70 -6.28
CA ARG A 4 -10.75 2.63 -6.17
C ARG A 4 -11.20 3.97 -5.61
N GLU A 5 -12.34 4.48 -6.05
CA GLU A 5 -12.88 5.76 -5.56
C GLU A 5 -13.29 5.69 -4.09
N ILE A 6 -13.89 4.58 -3.65
CA ILE A 6 -14.20 4.36 -2.22
C ILE A 6 -12.91 4.37 -1.40
N LEU A 7 -11.88 3.63 -1.82
CA LEU A 7 -10.59 3.60 -1.14
C LEU A 7 -9.91 4.97 -1.15
N ARG A 8 -9.98 5.72 -2.25
CA ARG A 8 -9.48 7.09 -2.33
C ARG A 8 -10.12 7.98 -1.27
N ARG A 9 -11.45 7.98 -1.20
CA ARG A 9 -12.19 8.79 -0.23
C ARG A 9 -11.85 8.44 1.21
N LEU A 10 -11.78 7.14 1.55
CA LEU A 10 -11.40 6.69 2.89
C LEU A 10 -9.99 7.18 3.25
N ASN A 11 -9.03 7.01 2.35
CA ASN A 11 -7.66 7.49 2.58
C ASN A 11 -7.58 9.01 2.68
N ALA A 12 -8.32 9.76 1.87
CA ALA A 12 -8.40 11.22 1.91
C ALA A 12 -9.00 11.70 3.23
N THR A 13 -10.04 11.03 3.72
CA THR A 13 -10.66 11.32 5.04
C THR A 13 -9.66 11.10 6.18
N ILE A 14 -8.90 10.00 6.16
CA ILE A 14 -7.87 9.72 7.16
C ILE A 14 -6.76 10.79 7.13
N LEU A 15 -6.45 11.34 5.96
CA LEU A 15 -5.53 12.47 5.78
C LEU A 15 -6.09 13.81 6.26
N SER A 16 -7.38 13.88 6.62
CA SER A 16 -8.09 15.15 6.88
C SER A 16 -8.06 16.11 5.68
N ASN A 17 -7.99 15.57 4.46
CA ASN A 17 -8.02 16.31 3.21
C ASN A 17 -8.90 15.58 2.19
N PRO A 18 -10.22 15.81 2.20
CA PRO A 18 -11.18 15.06 1.39
C PRO A 18 -11.00 15.24 -0.13
N ASP A 19 -10.37 16.33 -0.54
CA ASP A 19 -10.12 16.66 -1.95
C ASP A 19 -8.85 15.98 -2.50
N ALA A 20 -8.02 15.42 -1.63
CA ALA A 20 -6.79 14.76 -2.06
C ALA A 20 -7.06 13.48 -2.84
N ASP A 21 -6.18 13.18 -3.80
CA ASP A 21 -6.00 11.82 -4.30
C ASP A 21 -4.72 11.21 -3.72
N PRO A 22 -4.80 10.46 -2.60
CA PRO A 22 -3.65 9.82 -2.00
C PRO A 22 -2.98 8.77 -2.89
N PHE A 23 -3.62 8.41 -3.99
CA PHE A 23 -3.10 7.46 -4.98
C PHE A 23 -2.50 8.13 -6.22
N TYR A 24 -2.35 9.47 -6.19
CA TYR A 24 -1.65 10.26 -7.22
C TYR A 24 -2.14 9.99 -8.64
N GLY A 25 -3.42 9.76 -8.84
CA GLY A 25 -3.99 9.46 -10.15
C GLY A 25 -3.63 8.08 -10.72
N ALA A 26 -2.88 7.25 -9.98
CA ALA A 26 -2.51 5.92 -10.45
C ALA A 26 -3.73 5.07 -10.83
N PRO A 27 -3.71 4.39 -12.00
CA PRO A 27 -4.88 3.64 -12.48
C PRO A 27 -5.16 2.38 -11.67
N THR A 28 -4.13 1.80 -11.05
CA THR A 28 -4.23 0.52 -10.33
C THR A 28 -3.77 0.69 -8.89
N VAL A 29 -4.55 0.14 -7.97
CA VAL A 29 -4.23 0.05 -6.55
C VAL A 29 -4.34 -1.42 -6.14
N VAL A 30 -3.23 -1.99 -5.68
CA VAL A 30 -3.18 -3.33 -5.10
C VAL A 30 -3.15 -3.16 -3.57
N VAL A 31 -4.17 -3.66 -2.90
CA VAL A 31 -4.23 -3.63 -1.44
C VAL A 31 -3.61 -4.90 -0.89
N VAL A 32 -2.61 -4.76 -0.03
CA VAL A 32 -2.01 -5.88 0.69
C VAL A 32 -2.66 -5.97 2.06
N LEU A 33 -3.28 -7.12 2.28
CA LEU A 33 -3.90 -7.51 3.54
C LEU A 33 -3.14 -8.68 4.14
N SER A 34 -3.07 -8.77 5.46
CA SER A 34 -2.40 -9.86 6.15
C SER A 34 -3.26 -10.42 7.29
N ASP A 35 -3.11 -11.69 7.56
CA ASP A 35 -3.84 -12.42 8.60
C ASP A 35 -3.29 -12.06 9.99
N SER A 36 -4.08 -11.35 10.79
CA SER A 36 -3.70 -10.92 12.14
C SER A 36 -3.50 -12.05 13.15
N ASP A 37 -3.93 -13.27 12.83
CA ASP A 37 -3.71 -14.45 13.68
C ASP A 37 -2.24 -14.92 13.60
N ARG A 38 -1.47 -14.42 12.64
CA ARG A 38 -0.03 -14.63 12.54
C ARG A 38 0.71 -13.50 13.23
N PHE A 39 1.60 -13.80 14.18
CA PHE A 39 2.34 -12.76 14.89
C PHE A 39 3.30 -11.96 13.99
N THR A 40 3.68 -12.51 12.83
CA THR A 40 4.53 -11.89 11.80
C THR A 40 3.73 -11.17 10.70
N TYR A 41 2.44 -10.91 10.92
CA TYR A 41 1.56 -10.40 9.84
C TYR A 41 2.04 -9.09 9.21
N VAL A 42 2.69 -8.22 9.95
CA VAL A 42 3.25 -6.95 9.43
C VAL A 42 4.44 -7.22 8.53
N GLU A 43 5.36 -8.08 8.97
CA GLU A 43 6.56 -8.44 8.25
C GLU A 43 6.20 -9.19 6.96
N ASP A 44 5.31 -10.16 7.05
CA ASP A 44 4.84 -10.96 5.91
C ASP A 44 4.23 -10.07 4.83
N GLY A 45 3.31 -9.18 5.22
CA GLY A 45 2.70 -8.23 4.29
C GLY A 45 3.70 -7.20 3.75
N SER A 46 4.67 -6.78 4.55
CA SER A 46 5.72 -5.85 4.11
C SER A 46 6.64 -6.47 3.07
N LEU A 47 6.98 -7.75 3.20
CA LEU A 47 7.74 -8.49 2.18
C LEU A 47 6.96 -8.61 0.88
N VAL A 48 5.65 -8.86 0.94
CA VAL A 48 4.78 -8.86 -0.24
C VAL A 48 4.80 -7.49 -0.92
N MET A 49 4.69 -6.39 -0.17
CA MET A 49 4.79 -5.03 -0.72
C MET A 49 6.12 -4.79 -1.43
N GLY A 50 7.24 -5.18 -0.80
CA GLY A 50 8.57 -5.08 -1.40
C GLY A 50 8.67 -5.86 -2.71
N ASN A 51 8.18 -7.09 -2.74
CA ASN A 51 8.18 -7.93 -3.93
C ASN A 51 7.29 -7.36 -5.06
N LEU A 52 6.13 -6.78 -4.73
CA LEU A 52 5.27 -6.11 -5.71
C LEU A 52 6.01 -4.94 -6.38
N MET A 53 6.69 -4.10 -5.61
CA MET A 53 7.44 -2.96 -6.15
C MET A 53 8.63 -3.42 -7.00
N ASN A 54 9.36 -4.46 -6.59
CA ASN A 54 10.44 -5.05 -7.37
C ASN A 54 9.94 -5.64 -8.68
N ALA A 55 8.81 -6.36 -8.64
CA ALA A 55 8.20 -6.93 -9.84
C ALA A 55 7.69 -5.82 -10.80
N ALA A 56 7.09 -4.77 -10.27
CA ALA A 56 6.67 -3.61 -11.07
C ALA A 56 7.86 -2.98 -11.80
N HIS A 57 8.96 -2.75 -11.08
CA HIS A 57 10.18 -2.22 -11.69
C HIS A 57 10.73 -3.12 -12.80
N ALA A 58 10.77 -4.43 -12.57
CA ALA A 58 11.21 -5.41 -13.58
C ALA A 58 10.34 -5.42 -14.84
N LEU A 59 9.08 -4.99 -14.72
CA LEU A 59 8.14 -4.87 -15.83
C LEU A 59 8.10 -3.46 -16.46
N GLY A 60 8.95 -2.54 -16.02
CA GLY A 60 8.96 -1.15 -16.49
C GLY A 60 7.77 -0.32 -16.00
N LEU A 61 7.19 -0.67 -14.85
CA LEU A 61 6.12 0.07 -14.22
C LEU A 61 6.61 0.86 -13.02
N GLY A 62 6.06 2.06 -12.85
CA GLY A 62 6.18 2.84 -11.63
C GLY A 62 5.30 2.25 -10.52
N SER A 63 5.79 2.29 -9.29
CA SER A 63 5.06 1.84 -8.11
C SER A 63 5.42 2.67 -6.89
N CYS A 64 4.47 2.73 -5.94
CA CYS A 64 4.73 3.37 -4.65
C CYS A 64 3.89 2.72 -3.56
N TRP A 65 4.48 2.61 -2.36
CA TRP A 65 3.77 2.20 -1.16
C TRP A 65 3.00 3.38 -0.57
N ILE A 66 1.69 3.30 -0.57
CA ILE A 66 0.82 4.27 0.07
C ILE A 66 0.33 3.69 1.40
N HIS A 67 0.59 4.42 2.48
CA HIS A 67 0.15 4.06 3.83
C HIS A 67 -1.37 4.11 4.00
N ARG A 68 -1.84 3.94 5.23
CA ARG A 68 -3.23 4.05 5.70
C ARG A 68 -4.13 2.86 5.35
N ALA A 69 -3.61 1.79 4.75
CA ALA A 69 -4.41 0.57 4.54
C ALA A 69 -4.94 0.02 5.89
N LYS A 70 -4.10 0.04 6.95
CA LYS A 70 -4.53 -0.39 8.29
C LYS A 70 -5.77 0.40 8.74
N GLN A 71 -5.65 1.71 8.81
CA GLN A 71 -6.75 2.60 9.24
C GLN A 71 -7.97 2.45 8.34
N THR A 72 -7.77 2.30 7.02
CA THR A 72 -8.86 2.13 6.05
C THR A 72 -9.74 0.93 6.41
N PHE A 73 -9.13 -0.22 6.71
CA PHE A 73 -9.85 -1.47 6.99
C PHE A 73 -10.23 -1.63 8.47
N GLU A 74 -9.83 -0.72 9.36
CA GLU A 74 -10.36 -0.56 10.71
C GLU A 74 -11.67 0.25 10.73
N LEU A 75 -11.90 1.11 9.73
CA LEU A 75 -13.15 1.86 9.60
C LEU A 75 -14.33 0.95 9.25
N PRO A 76 -15.56 1.29 9.68
CA PRO A 76 -16.76 0.49 9.36
C PRO A 76 -16.93 0.21 7.87
N VAL A 77 -16.76 1.22 7.02
CA VAL A 77 -16.84 1.07 5.55
C VAL A 77 -15.77 0.12 5.02
N GLY A 78 -14.55 0.18 5.55
CA GLY A 78 -13.48 -0.73 5.19
C GLY A 78 -13.80 -2.19 5.57
N LYS A 79 -14.37 -2.41 6.73
CA LYS A 79 -14.85 -3.75 7.16
C LYS A 79 -15.97 -4.27 6.28
N GLU A 80 -16.90 -3.41 5.89
CA GLU A 80 -17.96 -3.76 4.93
C GLU A 80 -17.39 -4.16 3.56
N LEU A 81 -16.31 -3.52 3.11
CA LEU A 81 -15.62 -3.91 1.88
C LEU A 81 -15.03 -5.33 2.00
N LEU A 82 -14.35 -5.66 3.10
CA LEU A 82 -13.84 -7.02 3.33
C LEU A 82 -14.97 -8.03 3.25
N LYS A 83 -16.09 -7.77 3.93
CA LYS A 83 -17.28 -8.62 3.90
C LYS A 83 -17.87 -8.76 2.49
N LYS A 84 -18.00 -7.65 1.75
CA LYS A 84 -18.47 -7.65 0.36
C LYS A 84 -17.58 -8.49 -0.56
N TRP A 85 -16.29 -8.52 -0.30
CA TRP A 85 -15.32 -9.34 -1.05
C TRP A 85 -15.25 -10.79 -0.58
N GLY A 86 -16.01 -11.17 0.44
CA GLY A 86 -15.98 -12.52 1.00
C GLY A 86 -14.68 -12.85 1.75
N LEU A 87 -13.99 -11.82 2.25
CA LEU A 87 -12.73 -11.96 2.97
C LEU A 87 -12.95 -12.03 4.49
N PRO A 88 -12.06 -12.74 5.22
CA PRO A 88 -12.12 -12.81 6.68
C PRO A 88 -11.99 -11.44 7.36
N GLU A 89 -12.68 -11.25 8.49
CA GLU A 89 -12.66 -9.98 9.23
C GLU A 89 -11.35 -9.74 10.01
N ASN A 90 -10.54 -10.78 10.22
CA ASN A 90 -9.25 -10.70 10.88
C ASN A 90 -8.12 -10.22 9.96
N LEU A 91 -8.42 -9.90 8.70
CA LEU A 91 -7.43 -9.31 7.80
C LEU A 91 -7.18 -7.85 8.16
N ILE A 92 -5.89 -7.50 8.24
CA ILE A 92 -5.40 -6.15 8.51
C ILE A 92 -4.71 -5.59 7.27
N GLY A 93 -4.98 -4.32 6.96
CA GLY A 93 -4.31 -3.62 5.87
C GLY A 93 -2.84 -3.34 6.20
N ILE A 94 -1.94 -3.75 5.30
CA ILE A 94 -0.50 -3.49 5.41
C ILE A 94 -0.12 -2.25 4.60
N GLY A 95 -0.58 -2.18 3.37
CA GLY A 95 -0.31 -1.05 2.50
C GLY A 95 -1.11 -1.11 1.21
N ASN A 96 -1.14 0.01 0.51
CA ASN A 96 -1.66 0.10 -0.84
C ASN A 96 -0.48 0.27 -1.79
N CYS A 97 -0.29 -0.64 -2.74
CA CYS A 97 0.68 -0.48 -3.81
C CYS A 97 -0.01 0.15 -5.02
N ILE A 98 0.34 1.38 -5.33
CA ILE A 98 -0.13 2.00 -6.58
C ILE A 98 0.80 1.62 -7.72
N LEU A 99 0.20 1.38 -8.89
CA LEU A 99 0.91 0.97 -10.10
C LEU A 99 0.46 1.83 -11.28
N GLY A 100 1.41 2.17 -12.14
CA GLY A 100 1.15 2.92 -13.38
C GLY A 100 2.41 3.07 -14.22
N PHE A 101 2.29 3.68 -15.37
CA PHE A 101 3.48 4.10 -16.12
C PHE A 101 4.13 5.30 -15.44
N GLU A 102 5.47 5.32 -15.42
CA GLU A 102 6.22 6.41 -14.84
C GLU A 102 5.99 7.71 -15.62
N ALA A 103 5.56 8.77 -14.92
CA ALA A 103 5.44 10.10 -15.50
C ALA A 103 6.77 10.89 -15.42
N GLU A 104 7.59 10.53 -14.43
CA GLU A 104 8.91 11.13 -14.23
C GLU A 104 9.85 10.10 -13.58
N VAL A 105 11.13 10.22 -13.85
CA VAL A 105 12.18 9.42 -13.18
C VAL A 105 12.89 10.33 -12.18
N PRO A 106 12.65 10.18 -10.87
CA PRO A 106 13.31 11.00 -9.88
C PRO A 106 14.81 10.70 -9.82
N ALA A 107 15.61 11.73 -9.50
CA ALA A 107 17.03 11.54 -9.28
C ALA A 107 17.29 10.57 -8.13
N GLU A 108 18.30 9.72 -8.29
CA GLU A 108 18.72 8.78 -7.25
C GLU A 108 19.20 9.55 -6.01
N LYS A 109 18.62 9.22 -4.85
CA LYS A 109 19.07 9.80 -3.58
C LYS A 109 20.34 9.10 -3.11
N PRO A 110 21.38 9.85 -2.70
CA PRO A 110 22.59 9.24 -2.16
C PRO A 110 22.29 8.41 -0.93
N ARG A 111 22.88 7.23 -0.83
CA ARG A 111 22.77 6.37 0.33
C ARG A 111 23.56 6.99 1.49
N LYS A 112 22.95 6.96 2.67
CA LYS A 112 23.65 7.41 3.89
C LYS A 112 24.71 6.40 4.27
N GLU A 113 25.91 6.88 4.53
CA GLU A 113 27.03 6.06 5.02
C GLU A 113 26.74 5.49 6.41
N GLY A 114 27.47 4.43 6.80
CA GLY A 114 27.37 3.81 8.12
C GLY A 114 26.09 3.02 8.40
N ARG A 115 25.25 2.75 7.38
CA ARG A 115 24.04 1.94 7.52
C ARG A 115 24.28 0.44 7.47
N ILE A 116 25.43 0.03 6.93
CA ILE A 116 25.85 -1.37 6.87
C ILE A 116 27.17 -1.47 7.62
N ILE A 117 27.18 -2.25 8.68
CA ILE A 117 28.35 -2.49 9.53
C ILE A 117 28.72 -3.95 9.36
N LYS A 118 29.94 -4.22 8.91
CA LYS A 118 30.54 -5.55 8.98
C LYS A 118 31.15 -5.76 10.34
N ILE A 119 30.85 -6.88 10.96
CA ILE A 119 31.46 -7.33 12.20
C ILE A 119 32.21 -8.61 11.83
N ASP A 120 33.54 -8.56 12.01
CA ASP A 120 34.45 -9.70 11.78
C ASP A 120 34.48 -10.60 13.00
#